data_9dd894a7519ee6a21d2c854f9776da47
#
_entry.id   9dd894a7519ee6a21d2c854f9776da47
#
_cell.length_a   1.000
_cell.length_b   1.000
_cell.length_c   1.000
_cell.angle_alpha   90.00
_cell.angle_beta   90.00
_cell.angle_gamma   90.00
#
_symmetry.space_group_name_H-M   'P 1'
#
loop_
_entity.id
_entity.type
_entity.pdbx_description
1 polymer ?
#
loop_
_entity_poly.entity_id
_entity_poly.type
_entity_poly.pdbx_seq_one_letter_code
_entity_poly.pdbx_strand_id
1 'polypeptide(L)'
;RPVAVTMLWPLADRPRLAPGVPGGTTPVRLMNDDLAVSLAAGGRLDTLLGAADFATSPAVDPGGDVGRALCLAVDPDLLVTVNAMTAGYVVADAPDGLGTAAHPGTGQAAAVAWLDRLRALAKRMCVVATPYAQADLGALQRVGDRRLGTAATTTTADIVDQILGIGSMRGTTVLGDGPLTPSAVELLDGQGATVAIAAADTGAQDAGTGEPVTADVTARRLTPSTR
;
A
#
# COMPACT_ATOMS: atom_id res chain seq x y z
N ARG A 1 23.34 -13.80 -19.90
CA ARG A 1 23.02 -12.36 -19.95
C ARG A 1 22.60 -11.94 -18.55
N PRO A 2 23.03 -10.80 -18.02
CA PRO A 2 22.50 -10.29 -16.77
C PRO A 2 21.01 -9.99 -16.92
N VAL A 3 20.22 -10.30 -15.89
CA VAL A 3 18.78 -10.02 -15.82
C VAL A 3 18.60 -8.79 -14.96
N ALA A 4 17.81 -7.82 -15.43
CA ALA A 4 17.40 -6.70 -14.60
C ALA A 4 16.28 -7.15 -13.65
N VAL A 5 16.45 -6.91 -12.36
CA VAL A 5 15.49 -7.28 -11.32
C VAL A 5 15.00 -6.01 -10.62
N THR A 6 13.70 -5.90 -10.41
CA THR A 6 13.11 -4.91 -9.51
C THR A 6 12.37 -5.62 -8.41
N MET A 7 12.70 -5.29 -7.17
CA MET A 7 12.05 -5.84 -5.98
C MET A 7 11.03 -4.83 -5.47
N LEU A 8 9.79 -5.25 -5.31
CA LEU A 8 8.74 -4.47 -4.67
C LEU A 8 8.77 -4.72 -3.17
N TRP A 9 8.85 -3.65 -2.39
CA TRP A 9 8.89 -3.70 -0.92
C TRP A 9 7.59 -3.13 -0.37
N PRO A 10 6.66 -3.98 0.08
CA PRO A 10 5.32 -3.53 0.48
C PRO A 10 5.34 -2.88 1.86
N LEU A 11 4.73 -1.69 1.94
CA LEU A 11 4.39 -1.00 3.17
C LEU A 11 2.86 -0.82 3.21
N ALA A 12 2.19 -1.77 3.83
CA ALA A 12 0.74 -1.82 3.93
C ALA A 12 0.30 -2.37 5.29
N ASP A 13 -0.91 -2.01 5.70
CA ASP A 13 -1.61 -2.61 6.83
C ASP A 13 -3.10 -2.73 6.47
N ARG A 14 -3.86 -3.47 7.28
CA ARG A 14 -5.32 -3.49 7.16
C ARG A 14 -5.91 -2.11 7.51
N PRO A 15 -7.06 -1.73 6.96
CA PRO A 15 -7.75 -0.50 7.32
C PRO A 15 -8.02 -0.42 8.82
N ARG A 16 -7.73 0.74 9.43
CA ARG A 16 -7.85 0.95 10.88
C ARG A 16 -8.81 2.05 11.25
N LEU A 17 -9.25 2.86 10.28
CA LEU A 17 -10.21 3.93 10.54
C LEU A 17 -11.55 3.33 10.98
N ALA A 18 -12.07 3.80 12.09
CA ALA A 18 -13.38 3.39 12.56
C ALA A 18 -14.47 3.94 11.62
N PRO A 19 -15.58 3.21 11.43
CA PRO A 19 -16.75 3.72 10.72
C PRO A 19 -17.18 5.05 11.32
N GLY A 20 -17.45 6.04 10.48
CA GLY A 20 -17.74 7.40 10.93
C GLY A 20 -18.61 8.19 9.97
N VAL A 21 -18.81 9.45 10.29
CA VAL A 21 -19.55 10.39 9.44
C VAL A 21 -18.75 10.70 8.18
N PRO A 22 -19.37 10.86 7.02
CA PRO A 22 -18.68 11.36 5.83
C PRO A 22 -17.93 12.66 6.13
N GLY A 23 -16.65 12.72 5.76
CA GLY A 23 -15.76 13.84 6.10
C GLY A 23 -14.92 13.64 7.36
N GLY A 24 -15.11 12.54 8.08
CA GLY A 24 -14.31 12.14 9.24
C GLY A 24 -14.71 12.83 10.54
N THR A 25 -13.97 12.55 11.58
CA THR A 25 -14.09 13.17 12.91
C THR A 25 -12.74 13.80 13.29
N THR A 26 -12.79 14.84 14.12
CA THR A 26 -11.58 15.42 14.71
C THR A 26 -11.72 15.34 16.23
N PRO A 27 -10.82 14.63 16.93
CA PRO A 27 -9.70 13.81 16.39
C PRO A 27 -10.18 12.59 15.60
N VAL A 28 -9.30 12.08 14.73
CA VAL A 28 -9.55 10.85 13.97
C VAL A 28 -9.73 9.67 14.92
N ARG A 29 -10.63 8.76 14.58
CA ARG A 29 -10.96 7.58 15.39
C ARG A 29 -10.46 6.32 14.72
N LEU A 30 -9.71 5.51 15.45
CA LEU A 30 -9.27 4.18 15.02
C LEU A 30 -10.08 3.07 15.72
N MET A 31 -10.17 1.91 15.09
CA MET A 31 -10.84 0.74 15.64
C MET A 31 -10.07 0.10 16.80
N ASN A 32 -8.74 0.21 16.78
CA ASN A 32 -7.82 -0.28 17.82
C ASN A 32 -6.47 0.45 17.74
N ASP A 33 -5.60 0.19 18.71
CA ASP A 33 -4.27 0.82 18.81
C ASP A 33 -3.12 -0.08 18.31
N ASP A 34 -3.41 -1.17 17.59
CA ASP A 34 -2.38 -2.12 17.11
C ASP A 34 -1.37 -1.44 16.16
N LEU A 35 -1.81 -0.43 15.42
CA LEU A 35 -0.93 0.31 14.50
C LEU A 35 0.16 1.07 15.28
N ALA A 36 -0.14 1.57 16.48
CA ALA A 36 0.86 2.17 17.36
C ALA A 36 1.99 1.20 17.69
N VAL A 37 1.65 -0.06 18.00
CA VAL A 37 2.63 -1.12 18.24
C VAL A 37 3.44 -1.46 16.99
N SER A 38 2.80 -1.48 15.83
CA SER A 38 3.45 -1.78 14.54
C SER A 38 4.45 -0.69 14.10
N LEU A 39 4.17 0.57 14.44
CA LEU A 39 5.01 1.74 14.14
C LEU A 39 6.11 1.97 15.17
N ALA A 40 5.94 1.49 16.40
CA ALA A 40 6.92 1.63 17.47
C ALA A 40 8.20 0.84 17.18
N ALA A 41 9.31 1.20 17.84
CA ALA A 41 10.60 0.55 17.69
C ALA A 41 10.51 -0.98 17.84
N GLY A 42 10.95 -1.72 16.85
CA GLY A 42 10.86 -3.19 16.76
C GLY A 42 9.49 -3.72 16.31
N GLY A 43 8.52 -2.86 16.08
CA GLY A 43 7.24 -3.24 15.47
C GLY A 43 7.38 -3.64 14.00
N ARG A 44 6.34 -4.25 13.44
CA ARG A 44 6.37 -4.78 12.06
C ARG A 44 6.71 -3.70 11.02
N LEU A 45 6.01 -2.58 11.02
CA LEU A 45 6.23 -1.50 10.05
C LEU A 45 7.56 -0.77 10.31
N ASP A 46 7.97 -0.61 11.56
CA ASP A 46 9.30 -0.07 11.90
C ASP A 46 10.42 -0.97 11.39
N THR A 47 10.30 -2.28 11.57
CA THR A 47 11.28 -3.27 11.09
C THR A 47 11.34 -3.30 9.56
N LEU A 48 10.18 -3.29 8.87
CA LEU A 48 10.14 -3.26 7.41
C LEU A 48 10.79 -2.00 6.84
N LEU A 49 10.48 -0.84 7.41
CA LEU A 49 11.08 0.43 6.99
C LEU A 49 12.58 0.45 7.29
N GLY A 50 12.98 -0.01 8.47
CA GLY A 50 14.39 -0.11 8.89
C GLY A 50 15.21 -1.03 8.00
N ALA A 51 14.64 -2.16 7.55
CA ALA A 51 15.33 -3.08 6.66
C ALA A 51 15.60 -2.46 5.28
N ALA A 52 14.61 -1.75 4.70
CA ALA A 52 14.79 -1.05 3.43
C ALA A 52 15.81 0.09 3.55
N ASP A 53 15.74 0.86 4.63
CA ASP A 53 16.67 1.96 4.91
C ASP A 53 18.12 1.46 5.10
N PHE A 54 18.29 0.37 5.85
CA PHE A 54 19.60 -0.27 6.06
C PHE A 54 20.16 -0.83 4.74
N ALA A 55 19.36 -1.60 3.99
CA ALA A 55 19.81 -2.25 2.75
C ALA A 55 20.22 -1.24 1.67
N THR A 56 19.65 -0.04 1.67
CA THR A 56 19.90 1.03 0.70
C THR A 56 20.81 2.13 1.25
N SER A 57 21.37 1.93 2.44
CA SER A 57 22.28 2.89 3.06
C SER A 57 23.64 2.94 2.35
N PRO A 58 24.33 4.08 2.29
CA PRO A 58 25.64 4.19 1.65
C PRO A 58 26.71 3.24 2.23
N ALA A 59 26.55 2.80 3.46
CA ALA A 59 27.47 1.84 4.10
C ALA A 59 27.29 0.41 3.58
N VAL A 60 26.07 0.02 3.21
CA VAL A 60 25.71 -1.33 2.74
C VAL A 60 25.63 -1.39 1.22
N ASP A 61 25.15 -0.34 0.58
CA ASP A 61 24.96 -0.21 -0.87
C ASP A 61 25.72 1.01 -1.41
N PRO A 62 27.08 1.01 -1.35
CA PRO A 62 27.89 2.15 -1.79
C PRO A 62 27.75 2.45 -3.29
N GLY A 63 27.39 1.45 -4.10
CA GLY A 63 27.13 1.59 -5.53
C GLY A 63 25.69 2.03 -5.85
N GLY A 64 24.77 1.97 -4.90
CA GLY A 64 23.36 2.25 -5.10
C GLY A 64 22.62 1.19 -5.94
N ASP A 65 23.15 -0.02 -6.06
CA ASP A 65 22.57 -1.09 -6.89
C ASP A 65 21.28 -1.62 -6.28
N VAL A 66 21.26 -1.83 -4.97
CA VAL A 66 20.06 -2.26 -4.24
C VAL A 66 19.02 -1.13 -4.27
N GLY A 67 19.44 0.11 -4.03
CA GLY A 67 18.53 1.27 -4.05
C GLY A 67 17.86 1.46 -5.43
N ARG A 68 18.55 1.16 -6.52
CA ARG A 68 17.98 1.20 -7.88
C ARG A 68 17.06 0.03 -8.18
N ALA A 69 17.31 -1.13 -7.56
CA ALA A 69 16.53 -2.34 -7.75
C ALA A 69 15.31 -2.44 -6.82
N LEU A 70 15.23 -1.62 -5.78
CA LEU A 70 14.17 -1.65 -4.77
C LEU A 70 13.16 -0.53 -5.02
N CYS A 71 11.86 -0.87 -5.06
CA CYS A 71 10.76 0.08 -5.16
C CYS A 71 9.79 -0.12 -4.00
N LEU A 72 9.48 0.94 -3.26
CA LEU A 72 8.50 0.89 -2.18
C LEU A 72 7.08 0.83 -2.76
N ALA A 73 6.33 -0.21 -2.45
CA ALA A 73 4.91 -0.32 -2.77
C ALA A 73 4.09 0.10 -1.55
N VAL A 74 3.51 1.29 -1.59
CA VAL A 74 2.94 1.94 -0.40
C VAL A 74 1.42 2.00 -0.50
N ASP A 75 0.73 1.53 0.54
CA ASP A 75 -0.72 1.65 0.65
C ASP A 75 -1.11 3.07 1.10
N PRO A 76 -1.89 3.79 0.28
CA PRO A 76 -2.36 5.12 0.63
C PRO A 76 -3.21 5.18 1.90
N ASP A 77 -4.01 4.15 2.20
CA ASP A 77 -4.80 4.07 3.43
C ASP A 77 -3.93 4.06 4.68
N LEU A 78 -2.84 3.29 4.65
CA LEU A 78 -1.84 3.31 5.70
C LEU A 78 -1.26 4.71 5.90
N LEU A 79 -0.91 5.42 4.81
CA LEU A 79 -0.35 6.77 4.91
C LEU A 79 -1.35 7.78 5.46
N VAL A 80 -2.61 7.73 5.01
CA VAL A 80 -3.69 8.60 5.51
C VAL A 80 -3.87 8.37 7.02
N THR A 81 -3.92 7.12 7.44
CA THR A 81 -4.09 6.75 8.84
C THR A 81 -2.92 7.21 9.69
N VAL A 82 -1.68 6.91 9.28
CA VAL A 82 -0.47 7.33 10.02
C VAL A 82 -0.35 8.85 10.06
N ASN A 83 -0.61 9.55 8.94
CA ASN A 83 -0.58 11.01 8.91
C ASN A 83 -1.62 11.62 9.88
N ALA A 84 -2.82 11.05 9.96
CA ALA A 84 -3.83 11.48 10.92
C ALA A 84 -3.37 11.25 12.37
N MET A 85 -2.73 10.10 12.66
CA MET A 85 -2.17 9.80 13.98
C MET A 85 -1.13 10.82 14.45
N THR A 86 -0.40 11.47 13.53
CA THR A 86 0.60 12.50 13.90
C THR A 86 -0.02 13.72 14.56
N ALA A 87 -1.27 14.03 14.27
CA ALA A 87 -2.01 15.14 14.88
C ALA A 87 -2.72 14.75 16.20
N GLY A 88 -2.61 13.50 16.61
CA GLY A 88 -3.36 12.94 17.72
C GLY A 88 -4.66 12.27 17.27
N TYR A 89 -5.03 11.18 17.91
CA TYR A 89 -6.19 10.36 17.56
C TYR A 89 -6.81 9.71 18.79
N VAL A 90 -8.01 9.17 18.61
CA VAL A 90 -8.69 8.37 19.64
C VAL A 90 -8.95 6.95 19.14
N VAL A 91 -9.09 6.02 20.07
CA VAL A 91 -9.39 4.62 19.81
C VAL A 91 -10.81 4.34 20.30
N ALA A 92 -11.61 3.70 19.45
CA ALA A 92 -12.96 3.31 19.81
C ALA A 92 -12.97 2.25 20.92
N ASP A 93 -13.83 2.41 21.92
CA ASP A 93 -13.96 1.42 23.01
C ASP A 93 -14.78 0.20 22.56
N ALA A 94 -15.64 0.36 21.55
CA ALA A 94 -16.41 -0.72 20.97
C ALA A 94 -15.61 -1.47 19.88
N PRO A 95 -15.61 -2.82 19.86
CA PRO A 95 -14.85 -3.63 18.91
C PRO A 95 -15.23 -3.41 17.44
N ASP A 96 -16.46 -2.99 17.17
CA ASP A 96 -16.98 -2.66 15.84
C ASP A 96 -16.65 -1.22 15.40
N GLY A 97 -16.00 -0.43 16.27
CA GLY A 97 -15.72 0.98 16.05
C GLY A 97 -16.94 1.90 16.10
N LEU A 98 -18.11 1.37 16.33
CA LEU A 98 -19.38 2.12 16.48
C LEU A 98 -19.51 2.68 17.90
N GLY A 99 -20.45 3.61 18.06
CA GLY A 99 -20.66 4.29 19.35
C GLY A 99 -19.77 5.51 19.55
N THR A 100 -19.97 6.21 20.68
CA THR A 100 -19.31 7.50 20.97
C THR A 100 -18.13 7.38 21.93
N ALA A 101 -18.08 6.30 22.73
CA ALA A 101 -17.00 6.09 23.69
C ALA A 101 -15.66 5.82 22.99
N ALA A 102 -14.63 6.50 23.46
CA ALA A 102 -13.27 6.39 22.93
C ALA A 102 -12.25 6.92 23.95
N HIS A 103 -11.04 6.44 23.87
CA HIS A 103 -9.90 6.90 24.67
C HIS A 103 -8.75 7.42 23.78
N PRO A 104 -7.83 8.22 24.31
CA PRO A 104 -6.68 8.68 23.52
C PRO A 104 -5.82 7.52 23.04
N GLY A 105 -5.37 7.58 21.75
CA GLY A 105 -4.39 6.62 21.23
C GLY A 105 -2.98 6.91 21.75
N THR A 106 -2.12 5.89 21.77
CA THR A 106 -0.77 5.96 22.36
C THR A 106 0.34 6.14 21.32
N GLY A 107 0.04 6.03 20.02
CA GLY A 107 1.03 5.92 18.94
C GLY A 107 1.46 7.23 18.28
N GLN A 108 1.06 8.40 18.77
CA GLN A 108 1.34 9.68 18.08
C GLN A 108 2.84 9.88 17.83
N ALA A 109 3.69 9.72 18.84
CA ALA A 109 5.13 9.90 18.69
C ALA A 109 5.76 8.87 17.73
N ALA A 110 5.32 7.63 17.77
CA ALA A 110 5.76 6.58 16.86
C ALA A 110 5.33 6.88 15.40
N ALA A 111 4.11 7.37 15.20
CA ALA A 111 3.60 7.78 13.89
C ALA A 111 4.43 8.91 13.28
N VAL A 112 4.75 9.95 14.08
CA VAL A 112 5.62 11.06 13.64
C VAL A 112 7.00 10.53 13.23
N ALA A 113 7.67 9.79 14.10
CA ALA A 113 9.01 9.29 13.84
C ALA A 113 9.06 8.34 12.62
N TRP A 114 8.10 7.45 12.49
CA TRP A 114 8.02 6.53 11.36
C TRP A 114 7.75 7.25 10.04
N LEU A 115 6.80 8.18 10.02
CA LEU A 115 6.45 8.93 8.80
C LEU A 115 7.59 9.81 8.33
N ASP A 116 8.32 10.44 9.22
CA ASP A 116 9.49 11.27 8.88
C ASP A 116 10.64 10.43 8.30
N ARG A 117 10.88 9.24 8.85
CA ARG A 117 11.83 8.26 8.28
C ARG A 117 11.40 7.79 6.91
N LEU A 118 10.11 7.48 6.71
CA LEU A 118 9.58 7.10 5.41
C LEU A 118 9.72 8.23 4.39
N ARG A 119 9.42 9.46 4.74
CA ARG A 119 9.62 10.64 3.88
C ARG A 119 11.08 10.81 3.45
N ALA A 120 12.01 10.61 4.36
CA ALA A 120 13.43 10.67 4.07
C ALA A 120 13.87 9.56 3.10
N LEU A 121 13.39 8.33 3.30
CA LEU A 121 13.67 7.19 2.44
C LEU A 121 13.05 7.36 1.05
N ALA A 122 11.79 7.76 0.97
CA ALA A 122 11.03 7.93 -0.27
C ALA A 122 11.65 8.96 -1.24
N LYS A 123 12.35 9.97 -0.74
CA LYS A 123 13.04 10.97 -1.57
C LYS A 123 14.19 10.42 -2.41
N ARG A 124 14.73 9.26 -2.04
CA ARG A 124 15.89 8.64 -2.71
C ARG A 124 15.58 7.29 -3.34
N MET A 125 14.33 6.86 -3.30
CA MET A 125 13.90 5.56 -3.81
C MET A 125 12.75 5.67 -4.80
N CYS A 126 12.56 4.62 -5.59
CA CYS A 126 11.33 4.39 -6.32
C CYS A 126 10.18 4.20 -5.35
N VAL A 127 9.04 4.85 -5.60
CA VAL A 127 7.78 4.67 -4.86
C VAL A 127 6.64 4.46 -5.84
N VAL A 128 5.80 3.47 -5.57
CA VAL A 128 4.56 3.19 -6.29
C VAL A 128 3.41 3.06 -5.30
N ALA A 129 2.27 3.65 -5.62
CA ALA A 129 1.05 3.48 -4.82
C ALA A 129 0.38 2.14 -5.15
N THR A 130 -0.09 1.44 -4.12
CA THR A 130 -1.03 0.32 -4.30
C THR A 130 -2.47 0.86 -4.47
N PRO A 131 -3.45 0.03 -4.87
CA PRO A 131 -4.86 0.39 -4.73
C PRO A 131 -5.17 0.76 -3.28
N TYR A 132 -6.05 1.76 -3.08
CA TYR A 132 -6.43 2.24 -1.75
C TYR A 132 -6.97 1.09 -0.89
N ALA A 133 -6.42 0.94 0.32
CA ALA A 133 -6.82 -0.11 1.26
C ALA A 133 -6.83 -1.53 0.64
N GLN A 134 -5.97 -1.78 -0.35
CA GLN A 134 -5.90 -3.03 -1.11
C GLN A 134 -7.27 -3.47 -1.68
N ALA A 135 -8.05 -2.51 -2.17
CA ALA A 135 -9.40 -2.76 -2.68
C ALA A 135 -9.45 -3.85 -3.74
N ASP A 136 -10.48 -4.71 -3.68
CA ASP A 136 -10.77 -5.70 -4.71
C ASP A 136 -11.23 -5.02 -6.00
N LEU A 137 -10.33 -4.96 -6.98
CA LEU A 137 -10.59 -4.30 -8.27
C LEU A 137 -11.68 -5.02 -9.07
N GLY A 138 -11.80 -6.33 -8.93
CA GLY A 138 -12.87 -7.09 -9.56
C GLY A 138 -14.23 -6.74 -8.97
N ALA A 139 -14.32 -6.55 -7.66
CA ALA A 139 -15.52 -6.08 -7.00
C ALA A 139 -15.88 -4.65 -7.44
N LEU A 140 -14.90 -3.75 -7.51
CA LEU A 140 -15.11 -2.38 -7.99
C LEU A 140 -15.63 -2.33 -9.43
N GLN A 141 -15.12 -3.18 -10.31
CA GLN A 141 -15.62 -3.29 -11.69
C GLN A 141 -17.09 -3.74 -11.72
N ARG A 142 -17.47 -4.72 -10.89
CA ARG A 142 -18.87 -5.18 -10.80
C ARG A 142 -19.82 -4.11 -10.26
N VAL A 143 -19.36 -3.25 -9.37
CA VAL A 143 -20.14 -2.08 -8.89
C VAL A 143 -20.36 -1.07 -10.01
N GLY A 144 -19.39 -0.91 -10.92
CA GLY A 144 -19.49 -0.06 -12.09
C GLY A 144 -19.46 1.45 -11.81
N ASP A 145 -19.12 1.86 -10.57
CA ASP A 145 -18.95 3.28 -10.24
C ASP A 145 -17.55 3.76 -10.62
N ARG A 146 -17.48 4.53 -11.71
CA ARG A 146 -16.22 5.08 -12.22
C ARG A 146 -15.50 5.96 -11.19
N ARG A 147 -16.22 6.74 -10.39
CA ARG A 147 -15.61 7.63 -9.37
C ARG A 147 -14.94 6.82 -8.27
N LEU A 148 -15.61 5.76 -7.83
CA LEU A 148 -15.07 4.85 -6.84
C LEU A 148 -13.84 4.12 -7.39
N GLY A 149 -13.90 3.64 -8.64
CA GLY A 149 -12.75 3.04 -9.33
C GLY A 149 -11.56 3.99 -9.39
N THR A 150 -11.76 5.25 -9.82
CA THR A 150 -10.71 6.27 -9.87
C THR A 150 -10.14 6.57 -8.49
N ALA A 151 -10.97 6.73 -7.46
CA ALA A 151 -10.52 6.98 -6.09
C ALA A 151 -9.65 5.83 -5.55
N ALA A 152 -10.00 4.58 -5.89
CA ALA A 152 -9.28 3.41 -5.41
C ALA A 152 -7.99 3.11 -6.20
N THR A 153 -7.78 3.67 -7.38
CA THR A 153 -6.64 3.34 -8.25
C THR A 153 -5.81 4.54 -8.66
N THR A 154 -6.41 5.52 -9.36
CA THR A 154 -5.68 6.62 -9.99
C THR A 154 -5.31 7.72 -8.97
N THR A 155 -6.21 8.05 -8.05
CA THR A 155 -6.01 9.11 -7.04
C THR A 155 -5.01 8.69 -5.96
N THR A 156 -4.72 7.41 -5.83
CA THR A 156 -3.83 6.85 -4.80
C THR A 156 -2.42 7.44 -4.85
N ALA A 157 -1.89 7.62 -6.05
CA ALA A 157 -0.57 8.21 -6.23
C ALA A 157 -0.52 9.69 -5.80
N ASP A 158 -1.60 10.44 -5.98
CA ASP A 158 -1.68 11.84 -5.51
C ASP A 158 -1.66 11.92 -3.98
N ILE A 159 -2.34 10.99 -3.31
CA ILE A 159 -2.33 10.88 -1.85
C ILE A 159 -0.91 10.59 -1.34
N VAL A 160 -0.23 9.61 -1.96
CA VAL A 160 1.16 9.26 -1.62
C VAL A 160 2.08 10.45 -1.80
N ASP A 161 1.98 11.14 -2.95
CA ASP A 161 2.81 12.30 -3.27
C ASP A 161 2.60 13.44 -2.27
N GLN A 162 1.34 13.72 -1.95
CA GLN A 162 1.00 14.80 -1.00
C GLN A 162 1.54 14.52 0.40
N ILE A 163 1.40 13.28 0.90
CA ILE A 163 1.81 12.94 2.28
C ILE A 163 3.33 12.83 2.40
N LEU A 164 3.99 12.24 1.38
CA LEU A 164 5.44 12.01 1.42
C LEU A 164 6.26 13.17 0.84
N GLY A 165 5.66 14.09 0.08
CA GLY A 165 6.34 15.21 -0.56
C GLY A 165 7.26 14.76 -1.69
N ILE A 166 6.80 13.83 -2.54
CA ILE A 166 7.56 13.22 -3.65
C ILE A 166 6.73 13.19 -4.93
N GLY A 167 7.30 12.66 -6.02
CA GLY A 167 6.58 12.22 -7.21
C GLY A 167 6.67 10.70 -7.32
N SER A 168 5.60 9.98 -7.02
CA SER A 168 5.53 8.53 -7.15
C SER A 168 5.34 8.09 -8.60
N MET A 169 5.65 6.83 -8.90
CA MET A 169 5.50 6.25 -10.23
C MET A 169 4.03 6.24 -10.66
N ARG A 170 3.78 6.72 -11.89
CA ARG A 170 2.43 6.76 -12.49
C ARG A 170 2.24 5.64 -13.50
N GLY A 171 0.99 5.29 -13.77
CA GLY A 171 0.62 4.27 -14.76
C GLY A 171 1.01 2.84 -14.36
N THR A 172 1.38 2.62 -13.10
CA THR A 172 1.70 1.30 -12.55
C THR A 172 0.81 1.03 -11.36
N THR A 173 0.18 -0.13 -11.33
CA THR A 173 -0.65 -0.61 -10.22
C THR A 173 -0.06 -1.90 -9.67
N VAL A 174 0.18 -1.96 -8.38
CA VAL A 174 0.65 -3.15 -7.69
C VAL A 174 -0.50 -3.70 -6.85
N LEU A 175 -1.00 -4.88 -7.22
CA LEU A 175 -2.05 -5.56 -6.46
C LEU A 175 -1.44 -6.27 -5.25
N GLY A 176 -2.08 -6.14 -4.08
CA GLY A 176 -1.59 -6.74 -2.83
C GLY A 176 -1.71 -8.26 -2.84
N ASP A 177 -2.91 -8.75 -3.10
CA ASP A 177 -3.23 -10.18 -3.05
C ASP A 177 -3.99 -10.63 -4.29
N GLY A 178 -3.70 -11.86 -4.71
CA GLY A 178 -4.43 -12.55 -5.75
C GLY A 178 -4.00 -12.22 -7.18
N PRO A 179 -4.55 -12.97 -8.13
CA PRO A 179 -4.24 -12.85 -9.55
C PRO A 179 -4.92 -11.64 -10.17
N LEU A 180 -4.39 -11.20 -11.30
CA LEU A 180 -5.01 -10.18 -12.14
C LEU A 180 -6.21 -10.78 -12.89
N THR A 181 -7.41 -10.57 -12.37
CA THR A 181 -8.64 -11.05 -13.00
C THR A 181 -9.00 -10.24 -14.26
N PRO A 182 -9.79 -10.82 -15.21
CA PRO A 182 -10.29 -10.07 -16.37
C PRO A 182 -11.04 -8.78 -15.99
N SER A 183 -11.86 -8.82 -14.95
CA SER A 183 -12.58 -7.63 -14.45
C SER A 183 -11.65 -6.56 -13.90
N ALA A 184 -10.55 -6.95 -13.21
CA ALA A 184 -9.54 -6.00 -12.76
C ALA A 184 -8.79 -5.37 -13.94
N VAL A 185 -8.50 -6.14 -15.00
CA VAL A 185 -7.89 -5.62 -16.23
C VAL A 185 -8.79 -4.58 -16.90
N GLU A 186 -10.08 -4.86 -17.03
CA GLU A 186 -11.06 -3.92 -17.60
C GLU A 186 -11.14 -2.61 -16.81
N LEU A 187 -11.15 -2.70 -15.47
CA LEU A 187 -11.15 -1.52 -14.62
C LEU A 187 -9.89 -0.68 -14.85
N LEU A 188 -8.71 -1.30 -14.82
CA LEU A 188 -7.43 -0.61 -14.94
C LEU A 188 -7.23 -0.02 -16.33
N ASP A 189 -7.63 -0.70 -17.39
CA ASP A 189 -7.60 -0.19 -18.76
C ASP A 189 -8.49 1.05 -18.90
N GLY A 190 -9.70 0.99 -18.34
CA GLY A 190 -10.63 2.13 -18.30
C GLY A 190 -10.12 3.33 -17.46
N GLN A 191 -9.16 3.12 -16.56
CA GLN A 191 -8.51 4.17 -15.76
C GLN A 191 -7.19 4.67 -16.37
N GLY A 192 -6.75 4.10 -17.49
CA GLY A 192 -5.51 4.49 -18.17
C GLY A 192 -4.25 3.90 -17.53
N ALA A 193 -4.35 2.89 -16.69
CA ALA A 193 -3.19 2.16 -16.17
C ALA A 193 -2.47 1.40 -17.28
N THR A 194 -1.13 1.52 -17.35
CA THR A 194 -0.32 0.91 -18.41
C THR A 194 0.36 -0.38 -18.00
N VAL A 195 0.60 -0.57 -16.69
CA VAL A 195 1.25 -1.76 -16.12
C VAL A 195 0.49 -2.19 -14.87
N ALA A 196 0.16 -3.47 -14.78
CA ALA A 196 -0.33 -4.09 -13.55
C ALA A 196 0.63 -5.19 -13.11
N ILE A 197 0.98 -5.21 -11.84
CA ILE A 197 1.81 -6.22 -11.20
C ILE A 197 0.94 -6.94 -10.18
N ALA A 198 0.79 -8.25 -10.34
CA ALA A 198 -0.04 -9.09 -9.49
C ALA A 198 0.64 -10.45 -9.26
N ALA A 199 0.16 -11.19 -8.27
CA ALA A 199 0.57 -12.58 -8.12
C ALA A 199 0.20 -13.40 -9.38
N ALA A 200 1.00 -14.38 -9.73
CA ALA A 200 0.66 -15.32 -10.78
C ALA A 200 -0.64 -16.06 -10.42
N ASP A 201 -1.44 -16.35 -11.43
CA ASP A 201 -2.61 -17.20 -11.25
C ASP A 201 -2.15 -18.64 -10.98
N THR A 202 -2.11 -19.00 -9.70
CA THR A 202 -1.85 -20.39 -9.27
C THR A 202 -3.11 -21.25 -9.31
N GLY A 203 -4.19 -20.73 -9.89
CA GLY A 203 -5.53 -21.35 -9.89
C GLY A 203 -5.69 -22.57 -10.79
N ALA A 204 -4.68 -23.04 -11.49
CA ALA A 204 -4.66 -24.40 -12.03
C ALA A 204 -4.06 -25.33 -10.96
N GLN A 205 -4.82 -25.61 -9.93
CA GLN A 205 -4.51 -26.73 -9.05
C GLN A 205 -4.68 -28.03 -9.85
N ASP A 206 -3.59 -28.53 -10.37
CA ASP A 206 -3.48 -29.96 -10.53
C ASP A 206 -3.48 -30.59 -9.13
N ALA A 207 -4.64 -31.10 -8.76
CA ALA A 207 -4.87 -31.79 -7.47
C ALA A 207 -4.15 -33.15 -7.42
N GLY A 208 -2.88 -33.22 -7.89
CA GLY A 208 -2.20 -34.47 -8.08
C GLY A 208 -0.72 -34.57 -7.71
N THR A 209 0.01 -33.48 -7.62
CA THR A 209 1.44 -33.56 -7.30
C THR A 209 1.79 -32.54 -6.24
N GLY A 210 2.00 -32.98 -5.02
CA GLY A 210 2.31 -32.14 -3.84
C GLY A 210 3.68 -31.43 -3.89
N GLU A 211 4.02 -30.76 -5.00
CA GLU A 211 5.17 -29.88 -5.08
C GLU A 211 4.78 -28.45 -4.66
N PRO A 212 5.64 -27.75 -3.90
CA PRO A 212 5.40 -26.37 -3.52
C PRO A 212 5.42 -25.48 -4.76
N VAL A 213 4.25 -24.90 -5.10
CA VAL A 213 4.15 -23.90 -6.17
C VAL A 213 4.83 -22.63 -5.67
N THR A 214 5.97 -22.29 -6.22
CA THR A 214 6.59 -20.97 -6.08
C THR A 214 5.66 -19.94 -6.71
N ALA A 215 5.14 -18.99 -5.91
CA ALA A 215 4.36 -17.88 -6.41
C ALA A 215 5.23 -17.06 -7.38
N ASP A 216 4.93 -17.14 -8.66
CA ASP A 216 5.59 -16.34 -9.69
C ASP A 216 4.83 -15.00 -9.81
N VAL A 217 5.55 -13.88 -9.68
CA VAL A 217 4.96 -12.55 -9.83
C VAL A 217 5.02 -12.16 -11.30
N THR A 218 3.85 -11.99 -11.92
CA THR A 218 3.76 -11.64 -13.34
C THR A 218 3.46 -10.16 -13.51
N ALA A 219 4.35 -9.44 -14.20
CA ALA A 219 4.08 -8.10 -14.68
C ALA A 219 3.39 -8.18 -16.06
N ARG A 220 2.18 -7.61 -16.17
CA ARG A 220 1.45 -7.55 -17.43
C ARG A 220 1.26 -6.11 -17.87
N ARG A 221 1.72 -5.81 -19.10
CA ARG A 221 1.42 -4.54 -19.73
C ARG A 221 -0.03 -4.57 -20.23
N LEU A 222 -0.83 -3.59 -19.81
CA LEU A 222 -2.17 -3.37 -20.32
C LEU A 222 -2.05 -2.60 -21.63
N THR A 223 -2.47 -3.21 -22.74
CA THR A 223 -2.57 -2.53 -24.03
C THR A 223 -3.98 -1.98 -24.16
N PRO A 224 -4.17 -0.70 -24.58
CA PRO A 224 -5.49 -0.19 -24.87
C PRO A 224 -6.19 -1.08 -25.89
N SER A 225 -7.43 -1.49 -25.59
CA SER A 225 -8.26 -2.17 -26.57
C SER A 225 -8.63 -1.15 -27.64
N THR A 226 -8.01 -1.26 -28.81
CA THR A 226 -8.48 -0.53 -30.02
C THR A 226 -9.82 -1.13 -30.42
N ARG A 227 -10.91 -0.46 -30.07
CA ARG A 227 -12.22 -0.62 -30.71
C ARG A 227 -12.41 0.45 -31.75
#